data_81877fb964dc84416d491fd478b74f49
#
_entry.id   81877fb964dc84416d491fd478b74f49
#
_cell.length_a   1.000
_cell.length_b   1.000
_cell.length_c   1.000
_cell.angle_alpha   90.00
_cell.angle_beta   90.00
_cell.angle_gamma   90.00
#
_symmetry.space_group_name_H-M   'P 1'
#
loop_
_entity.id
_entity.type
_entity.pdbx_description
1 polymer ?
#
loop_
_entity_poly.entity_id
_entity_poly.type
_entity_poly.pdbx_seq_one_letter_code
_entity_poly.pdbx_strand_id
1 'polypeptide(L)'
;MKLTDDEKKVLSFLAMKEQYFRDFSQRRKQYIKQIEELDKEILQNAAYGKRKEMTERNRKENYKSDLSDVIVRMEKNLREQRQESLHLLKKLEFEEVIFYKIWEVFNNLPVIERRFLDEKEIKKKKWSAVEMELDMPHSQALLIRRHALDTLSAEYKKLIGEITGHK
;
A
#
# COMPACT_ATOMS: atom_id res chain seq x y z
N MET A 1 14.61 -21.65 13.53
CA MET A 1 14.72 -21.26 12.10
C MET A 1 14.39 -19.79 11.99
N LYS A 2 15.29 -18.97 11.44
CA LYS A 2 15.02 -17.52 11.23
C LYS A 2 14.17 -17.39 9.97
N LEU A 3 13.11 -16.57 10.06
CA LEU A 3 12.26 -16.20 8.93
C LEU A 3 12.98 -15.23 7.99
N THR A 4 12.82 -15.40 6.70
CA THR A 4 13.22 -14.43 5.68
C THR A 4 12.33 -13.19 5.76
N ASP A 5 12.72 -12.09 5.14
CA ASP A 5 11.93 -10.86 5.18
C ASP A 5 10.62 -11.00 4.38
N ASP A 6 10.63 -11.78 3.31
CA ASP A 6 9.43 -12.12 2.54
C ASP A 6 8.44 -12.94 3.38
N GLU A 7 8.91 -13.97 4.09
CA GLU A 7 8.07 -14.75 5.00
C GLU A 7 7.47 -13.90 6.11
N LYS A 8 8.26 -12.97 6.70
CA LYS A 8 7.75 -12.03 7.70
C LYS A 8 6.65 -11.15 7.13
N LYS A 9 6.83 -10.65 5.89
CA LYS A 9 5.85 -9.79 5.22
C LYS A 9 4.56 -10.56 4.95
N VAL A 10 4.66 -11.78 4.42
CA VAL A 10 3.51 -12.67 4.19
C VAL A 10 2.77 -12.96 5.49
N LEU A 11 3.48 -13.33 6.54
CA LEU A 11 2.88 -13.58 7.86
C LEU A 11 2.21 -12.34 8.44
N SER A 12 2.77 -11.14 8.20
CA SER A 12 2.13 -9.89 8.61
C SER A 12 0.79 -9.68 7.90
N PHE A 13 0.70 -9.98 6.60
CA PHE A 13 -0.55 -9.93 5.86
C PHE A 13 -1.60 -10.87 6.44
N LEU A 14 -1.22 -12.09 6.76
CA LEU A 14 -2.15 -13.08 7.33
C LEU A 14 -2.60 -12.70 8.75
N ALA A 15 -1.66 -12.29 9.60
CA ALA A 15 -1.95 -11.96 11.00
C ALA A 15 -2.77 -10.68 11.18
N MET A 16 -2.66 -9.74 10.25
CA MET A 16 -3.31 -8.43 10.34
C MET A 16 -4.43 -8.24 9.30
N LYS A 17 -5.00 -9.33 8.81
CA LYS A 17 -5.99 -9.33 7.72
C LYS A 17 -7.07 -8.27 7.86
N GLU A 18 -7.79 -8.28 8.98
CA GLU A 18 -8.92 -7.36 9.19
C GLU A 18 -8.48 -5.90 9.27
N GLN A 19 -7.28 -5.66 9.81
CA GLN A 19 -6.69 -4.33 9.88
C GLN A 19 -6.30 -3.86 8.48
N TYR A 20 -5.66 -4.70 7.65
CA TYR A 20 -5.32 -4.35 6.27
C TYR A 20 -6.55 -3.97 5.45
N PHE A 21 -7.65 -4.74 5.53
CA PHE A 21 -8.89 -4.41 4.82
C PHE A 21 -9.44 -3.04 5.19
N ARG A 22 -9.45 -2.70 6.48
CA ARG A 22 -9.90 -1.39 6.96
C ARG A 22 -8.95 -0.29 6.53
N ASP A 23 -7.65 -0.50 6.70
CA ASP A 23 -6.61 0.48 6.40
C ASP A 23 -6.57 0.83 4.91
N PHE A 24 -6.66 -0.16 4.01
CA PHE A 24 -6.70 0.08 2.57
C PHE A 24 -7.88 0.96 2.18
N SER A 25 -9.08 0.66 2.66
CA SER A 25 -10.28 1.46 2.36
C SER A 25 -10.17 2.89 2.89
N GLN A 26 -9.67 3.07 4.11
CA GLN A 26 -9.52 4.40 4.72
C GLN A 26 -8.45 5.23 4.01
N ARG A 27 -7.26 4.67 3.79
CA ARG A 27 -6.16 5.37 3.10
C ARG A 27 -6.52 5.73 1.66
N ARG A 28 -7.20 4.82 0.93
CA ARG A 28 -7.69 5.11 -0.42
C ARG A 28 -8.61 6.34 -0.43
N LYS A 29 -9.60 6.38 0.47
CA LYS A 29 -10.50 7.53 0.62
C LYS A 29 -9.75 8.82 0.95
N GLN A 30 -8.75 8.75 1.83
CA GLN A 30 -7.92 9.89 2.19
C GLN A 30 -7.12 10.43 1.00
N TYR A 31 -6.43 9.56 0.26
CA TYR A 31 -5.66 10.00 -0.91
C TYR A 31 -6.54 10.57 -2.02
N ILE A 32 -7.69 9.94 -2.31
CA ILE A 32 -8.65 10.46 -3.29
C ILE A 32 -9.13 11.85 -2.87
N LYS A 33 -9.56 12.02 -1.64
CA LYS A 33 -10.00 13.31 -1.11
C LYS A 33 -8.91 14.37 -1.19
N GLN A 34 -7.68 14.03 -0.82
CA GLN A 34 -6.52 14.94 -0.91
C GLN A 34 -6.25 15.36 -2.35
N ILE A 35 -6.31 14.43 -3.32
CA ILE A 35 -6.13 14.73 -4.73
C ILE A 35 -7.24 15.69 -5.22
N GLU A 36 -8.50 15.44 -4.86
CA GLU A 36 -9.62 16.29 -5.23
C GLU A 36 -9.51 17.72 -4.64
N GLU A 37 -9.03 17.84 -3.40
CA GLU A 37 -8.78 19.13 -2.76
C GLU A 37 -7.66 19.90 -3.48
N LEU A 38 -6.54 19.22 -3.78
CA LEU A 38 -5.43 19.81 -4.53
C LEU A 38 -5.85 20.22 -5.95
N ASP A 39 -6.68 19.44 -6.64
CA ASP A 39 -7.20 19.79 -7.97
C ASP A 39 -8.08 21.06 -7.91
N LYS A 40 -8.90 21.21 -6.87
CA LYS A 40 -9.68 22.42 -6.66
C LYS A 40 -8.80 23.66 -6.42
N GLU A 41 -7.77 23.52 -5.59
CA GLU A 41 -6.83 24.62 -5.32
C GLU A 41 -6.04 25.03 -6.58
N ILE A 42 -5.56 24.07 -7.38
CA ILE A 42 -4.89 24.33 -8.65
C ILE A 42 -5.81 25.10 -9.60
N LEU A 43 -7.08 24.67 -9.72
CA LEU A 43 -8.05 25.35 -10.58
C LEU A 43 -8.38 26.78 -10.08
N GLN A 44 -8.50 26.97 -8.78
CA GLN A 44 -8.73 28.29 -8.18
C GLN A 44 -7.56 29.23 -8.43
N ASN A 45 -6.32 28.78 -8.25
CA ASN A 45 -5.13 29.59 -8.50
C ASN A 45 -4.98 29.94 -9.98
N ALA A 46 -5.24 28.98 -10.88
CA ALA A 46 -5.22 29.24 -12.32
C ALA A 46 -6.30 30.27 -12.73
N ALA A 47 -7.49 30.24 -12.13
CA ALA A 47 -8.54 31.23 -12.37
C ALA A 47 -8.19 32.64 -11.82
N TYR A 48 -7.47 32.66 -10.67
CA TYR A 48 -7.00 33.92 -10.08
C TYR A 48 -5.91 34.59 -10.93
N GLY A 49 -4.97 33.79 -11.43
CA GLY A 49 -3.92 34.24 -12.35
C GLY A 49 -4.51 34.88 -13.62
N LYS A 50 -5.48 34.22 -14.27
CA LYS A 50 -6.17 34.76 -15.47
C LYS A 50 -6.94 36.08 -15.20
N ARG A 51 -7.62 36.18 -14.08
CA ARG A 51 -8.33 37.43 -13.71
C ARG A 51 -7.36 38.59 -13.51
N LYS A 52 -6.18 38.30 -12.95
CA LYS A 52 -5.16 39.29 -12.68
C LYS A 52 -4.49 39.81 -13.96
N GLU A 53 -4.19 38.92 -14.91
CA GLU A 53 -3.67 39.32 -16.23
C GLU A 53 -4.62 40.23 -16.99
N MET A 54 -5.95 40.05 -16.87
CA MET A 54 -6.95 40.93 -17.48
C MET A 54 -7.03 42.32 -16.82
N THR A 55 -6.81 42.43 -15.53
CA THR A 55 -6.88 43.67 -14.78
C THR A 55 -5.56 44.48 -14.81
N GLU A 56 -4.42 43.81 -14.95
CA GLU A 56 -3.09 44.43 -14.92
C GLU A 56 -2.62 44.98 -16.27
N ARG A 57 -3.31 44.71 -17.39
CA ARG A 57 -3.03 45.36 -18.68
C ARG A 57 -3.12 46.89 -18.62
N ASN A 58 -3.66 47.43 -17.52
CA ASN A 58 -3.87 48.88 -17.32
C ASN A 58 -3.00 49.49 -16.21
N ARG A 59 -2.02 48.83 -15.60
CA ARG A 59 -1.17 49.39 -14.53
C ARG A 59 0.33 49.20 -14.81
N LYS A 60 1.12 50.27 -14.58
CA LYS A 60 2.55 50.38 -14.86
C LYS A 60 3.47 49.39 -14.10
N GLU A 61 4.54 49.08 -14.75
CA GLU A 61 5.45 47.95 -14.78
C GLU A 61 6.30 47.59 -13.55
N ASN A 62 6.29 48.23 -12.40
CA ASN A 62 7.36 48.08 -11.41
C ASN A 62 7.10 47.18 -10.20
N TYR A 63 5.92 46.52 -10.12
CA TYR A 63 5.61 45.58 -8.99
C TYR A 63 5.25 44.16 -9.43
N LYS A 64 5.50 43.80 -10.69
CA LYS A 64 4.94 42.58 -11.30
C LYS A 64 5.71 41.30 -11.04
N SER A 65 7.03 41.35 -10.82
CA SER A 65 7.84 40.16 -10.77
C SER A 65 7.60 39.30 -9.51
N ASP A 66 7.48 39.92 -8.36
CA ASP A 66 7.49 39.21 -7.07
C ASP A 66 6.21 38.41 -6.83
N LEU A 67 5.04 38.92 -7.18
CA LEU A 67 3.75 38.26 -6.95
C LEU A 67 3.46 37.17 -7.99
N SER A 68 3.90 37.37 -9.25
CA SER A 68 3.83 36.37 -10.31
C SER A 68 4.69 35.16 -9.97
N ASP A 69 5.90 35.39 -9.49
CA ASP A 69 6.84 34.34 -9.06
C ASP A 69 6.31 33.54 -7.86
N VAL A 70 5.63 34.19 -6.92
CA VAL A 70 4.97 33.51 -5.79
C VAL A 70 3.85 32.59 -6.28
N ILE A 71 3.00 33.05 -7.18
CA ILE A 71 1.89 32.25 -7.75
C ILE A 71 2.45 31.05 -8.51
N VAL A 72 3.47 31.22 -9.33
CA VAL A 72 4.11 30.14 -10.08
C VAL A 72 4.72 29.09 -9.14
N ARG A 73 5.39 29.54 -8.06
CA ARG A 73 5.93 28.61 -7.03
C ARG A 73 4.82 27.86 -6.30
N MET A 74 3.74 28.53 -5.96
CA MET A 74 2.58 27.87 -5.33
C MET A 74 1.95 26.81 -6.24
N GLU A 75 1.73 27.13 -7.51
CA GLU A 75 1.21 26.16 -8.48
C GLU A 75 2.15 24.94 -8.64
N LYS A 76 3.45 25.19 -8.71
CA LYS A 76 4.45 24.12 -8.78
C LYS A 76 4.36 23.20 -7.56
N ASN A 77 4.33 23.76 -6.35
CA ASN A 77 4.22 23.00 -5.11
C ASN A 77 2.93 22.18 -5.04
N LEU A 78 1.78 22.74 -5.44
CA LEU A 78 0.50 22.03 -5.47
C LEU A 78 0.54 20.86 -6.46
N ARG A 79 1.13 21.04 -7.63
CA ARG A 79 1.28 19.96 -8.62
C ARG A 79 2.22 18.85 -8.13
N GLU A 80 3.30 19.20 -7.44
CA GLU A 80 4.22 18.24 -6.82
C GLU A 80 3.50 17.42 -5.73
N GLN A 81 2.77 18.05 -4.83
CA GLN A 81 1.97 17.40 -3.79
C GLN A 81 0.89 16.47 -4.40
N ARG A 82 0.24 16.92 -5.46
CA ARG A 82 -0.73 16.09 -6.20
C ARG A 82 -0.07 14.85 -6.80
N GLN A 83 1.10 14.99 -7.40
CA GLN A 83 1.83 13.86 -7.97
C GLN A 83 2.28 12.87 -6.88
N GLU A 84 2.73 13.38 -5.74
CA GLU A 84 3.08 12.54 -4.59
C GLU A 84 1.86 11.76 -4.07
N SER A 85 0.71 12.41 -3.91
CA SER A 85 -0.53 11.75 -3.49
C SER A 85 -0.99 10.68 -4.50
N LEU A 86 -0.86 10.92 -5.80
CA LEU A 86 -1.13 9.93 -6.85
C LEU A 86 -0.15 8.75 -6.78
N HIS A 87 1.12 9.01 -6.51
CA HIS A 87 2.12 7.95 -6.34
C HIS A 87 1.80 7.06 -5.12
N LEU A 88 1.42 7.69 -4.00
CA LEU A 88 1.02 6.97 -2.79
C LEU A 88 -0.26 6.15 -3.00
N LEU A 89 -1.24 6.69 -3.73
CA LEU A 89 -2.44 5.94 -4.09
C LEU A 89 -2.11 4.71 -4.94
N LYS A 90 -1.30 4.86 -5.98
CA LYS A 90 -0.85 3.74 -6.81
C LYS A 90 -0.10 2.68 -6.01
N LYS A 91 0.78 3.11 -5.10
CA LYS A 91 1.50 2.20 -4.21
C LYS A 91 0.55 1.43 -3.30
N LEU A 92 -0.48 2.08 -2.76
CA LEU A 92 -1.49 1.46 -1.92
C LEU A 92 -2.31 0.42 -2.71
N GLU A 93 -2.78 0.76 -3.90
CA GLU A 93 -3.52 -0.15 -4.80
C GLU A 93 -2.71 -1.40 -5.12
N PHE A 94 -1.43 -1.22 -5.27
CA PHE A 94 -0.46 -2.24 -5.52
C PHE A 94 -0.27 -3.19 -4.32
N GLU A 95 -0.06 -2.64 -3.12
CA GLU A 95 0.02 -3.43 -1.89
C GLU A 95 -1.27 -4.21 -1.65
N GLU A 96 -2.42 -3.63 -2.02
CA GLU A 96 -3.73 -4.27 -1.92
C GLU A 96 -3.84 -5.49 -2.86
N VAL A 97 -3.40 -5.37 -4.11
CA VAL A 97 -3.39 -6.48 -5.07
C VAL A 97 -2.52 -7.65 -4.56
N ILE A 98 -1.31 -7.34 -4.08
CA ILE A 98 -0.43 -8.37 -3.49
C ILE A 98 -1.12 -9.04 -2.30
N PHE A 99 -1.71 -8.25 -1.41
CA PHE A 99 -2.39 -8.76 -0.23
C PHE A 99 -3.53 -9.73 -0.61
N TYR A 100 -4.38 -9.37 -1.57
CA TYR A 100 -5.48 -10.24 -2.02
C TYR A 100 -4.95 -11.52 -2.66
N LYS A 101 -3.89 -11.45 -3.45
CA LYS A 101 -3.30 -12.63 -4.09
C LYS A 101 -2.68 -13.58 -3.05
N ILE A 102 -1.95 -13.08 -2.10
CA ILE A 102 -1.40 -13.91 -1.00
C ILE A 102 -2.52 -14.54 -0.19
N TRP A 103 -3.61 -13.80 0.04
CA TRP A 103 -4.77 -14.34 0.73
C TRP A 103 -5.50 -15.42 -0.08
N GLU A 104 -5.59 -15.26 -1.39
CA GLU A 104 -6.10 -16.29 -2.31
C GLU A 104 -5.25 -17.56 -2.23
N VAL A 105 -3.92 -17.44 -2.33
CA VAL A 105 -3.00 -18.58 -2.21
C VAL A 105 -3.12 -19.25 -0.85
N PHE A 106 -3.19 -18.48 0.24
CA PHE A 106 -3.43 -19.04 1.58
C PHE A 106 -4.70 -19.87 1.67
N ASN A 107 -5.81 -19.40 1.08
CA ASN A 107 -7.06 -20.15 1.08
C ASN A 107 -7.01 -21.42 0.23
N ASN A 108 -6.13 -21.46 -0.76
CA ASN A 108 -5.92 -22.61 -1.63
C ASN A 108 -4.87 -23.62 -1.11
N LEU A 109 -4.18 -23.30 0.00
CA LEU A 109 -3.28 -24.26 0.65
C LEU A 109 -4.03 -25.53 1.08
N PRO A 110 -3.34 -26.68 1.16
CA PRO A 110 -3.87 -27.87 1.79
C PRO A 110 -4.46 -27.56 3.17
N VAL A 111 -5.57 -28.21 3.50
CA VAL A 111 -6.35 -27.91 4.72
C VAL A 111 -5.47 -27.94 5.99
N ILE A 112 -4.55 -28.91 6.06
CA ILE A 112 -3.66 -29.04 7.22
C ILE A 112 -2.67 -27.88 7.34
N GLU A 113 -2.11 -27.42 6.22
CA GLU A 113 -1.18 -26.27 6.17
C GLU A 113 -1.86 -24.99 6.56
N ARG A 114 -3.05 -24.75 6.00
CA ARG A 114 -3.87 -23.58 6.31
C ARG A 114 -4.25 -23.56 7.79
N ARG A 115 -4.75 -24.67 8.33
CA ARG A 115 -5.09 -24.77 9.76
C ARG A 115 -3.86 -24.55 10.64
N PHE A 116 -2.73 -25.11 10.25
CA PHE A 116 -1.49 -24.92 10.99
C PHE A 116 -1.09 -23.43 11.04
N LEU A 117 -1.06 -22.74 9.89
CA LEU A 117 -0.73 -21.31 9.84
C LEU A 117 -1.75 -20.47 10.62
N ASP A 118 -3.03 -20.78 10.54
CA ASP A 118 -4.08 -20.08 11.30
C ASP A 118 -3.84 -20.19 12.81
N GLU A 119 -3.65 -21.40 13.31
CA GLU A 119 -3.47 -21.63 14.75
C GLU A 119 -2.12 -21.10 15.26
N LYS A 120 -1.04 -21.36 14.51
CA LYS A 120 0.32 -21.02 14.95
C LYS A 120 0.70 -19.56 14.69
N GLU A 121 0.47 -19.06 13.49
CA GLU A 121 1.01 -17.78 13.04
C GLU A 121 -0.02 -16.64 13.18
N ILE A 122 -1.30 -16.91 12.98
CA ILE A 122 -2.36 -15.89 13.12
C ILE A 122 -2.81 -15.79 14.58
N LYS A 123 -3.25 -16.91 15.17
CA LYS A 123 -3.71 -16.95 16.56
C LYS A 123 -2.59 -16.99 17.60
N LYS A 124 -1.33 -17.11 17.16
CA LYS A 124 -0.13 -17.09 18.03
C LYS A 124 -0.12 -18.19 19.12
N LYS A 125 -0.77 -19.33 18.89
CA LYS A 125 -0.76 -20.44 19.84
C LYS A 125 0.66 -21.00 20.07
N LYS A 126 0.89 -21.62 21.22
CA LYS A 126 2.14 -22.31 21.51
C LYS A 126 2.28 -23.55 20.63
N TRP A 127 3.50 -23.96 20.31
CA TRP A 127 3.79 -25.14 19.49
C TRP A 127 3.09 -26.39 20.02
N SER A 128 3.27 -26.70 21.31
CA SER A 128 2.65 -27.87 21.96
C SER A 128 1.12 -27.89 21.86
N ALA A 129 0.48 -26.72 21.88
CA ALA A 129 -0.98 -26.63 21.74
C ALA A 129 -1.42 -26.94 20.31
N VAL A 130 -0.68 -26.44 19.30
CA VAL A 130 -0.97 -26.70 17.88
C VAL A 130 -0.72 -28.15 17.52
N GLU A 131 0.40 -28.72 17.99
CA GLU A 131 0.75 -30.13 17.80
C GLU A 131 -0.31 -31.09 18.39
N MET A 132 -0.78 -30.78 19.58
CA MET A 132 -1.86 -31.54 20.23
C MET A 132 -3.21 -31.41 19.52
N GLU A 133 -3.56 -30.17 19.06
CA GLU A 133 -4.84 -29.91 18.37
C GLU A 133 -4.89 -30.53 16.97
N LEU A 134 -3.77 -30.61 16.29
CA LEU A 134 -3.66 -31.17 14.94
C LEU A 134 -3.19 -32.64 14.95
N ASP A 135 -2.98 -33.21 16.12
CA ASP A 135 -2.50 -34.58 16.33
C ASP A 135 -1.27 -34.91 15.46
N MET A 136 -0.24 -34.07 15.57
CA MET A 136 0.97 -34.23 14.76
C MET A 136 2.26 -34.07 15.59
N PRO A 137 3.32 -34.85 15.29
CA PRO A 137 4.63 -34.65 15.91
C PRO A 137 5.30 -33.38 15.48
N HIS A 138 6.16 -32.82 16.34
CA HIS A 138 6.88 -31.54 16.10
C HIS A 138 7.63 -31.50 14.77
N SER A 139 8.28 -32.60 14.38
CA SER A 139 9.00 -32.68 13.10
C SER A 139 8.08 -32.49 11.88
N GLN A 140 6.89 -33.08 11.92
CA GLN A 140 5.89 -32.92 10.87
C GLN A 140 5.32 -31.49 10.86
N ALA A 141 5.05 -30.93 12.02
CA ALA A 141 4.59 -29.56 12.16
C ALA A 141 5.59 -28.55 11.56
N LEU A 142 6.90 -28.76 11.76
CA LEU A 142 7.95 -27.95 11.14
C LEU A 142 7.99 -28.07 9.61
N LEU A 143 7.79 -29.27 9.05
CA LEU A 143 7.74 -29.50 7.61
C LEU A 143 6.53 -28.81 6.97
N ILE A 144 5.35 -28.97 7.57
CA ILE A 144 4.11 -28.32 7.15
C ILE A 144 4.27 -26.80 7.13
N ARG A 145 4.80 -26.25 8.23
CA ARG A 145 5.08 -24.83 8.33
C ARG A 145 5.99 -24.34 7.21
N ARG A 146 7.09 -25.07 6.99
CA ARG A 146 8.08 -24.71 5.97
C ARG A 146 7.45 -24.72 4.58
N HIS A 147 6.77 -25.80 4.21
CA HIS A 147 6.14 -25.93 2.90
C HIS A 147 5.11 -24.83 2.64
N ALA A 148 4.26 -24.55 3.62
CA ALA A 148 3.27 -23.48 3.51
C ALA A 148 3.90 -22.09 3.35
N LEU A 149 4.96 -21.79 4.11
CA LEU A 149 5.67 -20.50 3.99
C LEU A 149 6.46 -20.41 2.69
N ASP A 150 7.09 -21.49 2.23
CA ASP A 150 7.81 -21.51 0.95
C ASP A 150 6.83 -21.23 -0.22
N THR A 151 5.64 -21.84 -0.20
CA THR A 151 4.60 -21.61 -1.21
C THR A 151 4.15 -20.15 -1.23
N LEU A 152 3.82 -19.58 -0.08
CA LEU A 152 3.35 -18.22 0.04
C LEU A 152 4.44 -17.18 -0.30
N SER A 153 5.68 -17.43 0.15
CA SER A 153 6.80 -16.51 -0.14
C SER A 153 7.27 -16.57 -1.59
N ALA A 154 7.14 -17.73 -2.24
CA ALA A 154 7.42 -17.87 -3.68
C ALA A 154 6.43 -17.04 -4.51
N GLU A 155 5.13 -17.11 -4.19
CA GLU A 155 4.13 -16.29 -4.86
C GLU A 155 4.33 -14.78 -4.59
N TYR A 156 4.66 -14.42 -3.36
CA TYR A 156 4.98 -13.04 -3.03
C TYR A 156 6.14 -12.48 -3.86
N LYS A 157 7.24 -13.26 -3.98
CA LYS A 157 8.40 -12.89 -4.81
C LYS A 157 8.03 -12.74 -6.29
N LYS A 158 7.22 -13.66 -6.81
CA LYS A 158 6.73 -13.62 -8.20
C LYS A 158 5.95 -12.34 -8.44
N LEU A 159 4.99 -12.01 -7.58
CA LEU A 159 4.19 -10.79 -7.68
C LEU A 159 5.04 -9.52 -7.63
N ILE A 160 6.02 -9.45 -6.73
CA ILE A 160 6.95 -8.32 -6.67
C ILE A 160 7.79 -8.24 -7.96
N GLY A 161 8.28 -9.38 -8.47
CA GLY A 161 9.08 -9.44 -9.69
C GLY A 161 8.31 -9.01 -10.95
N GLU A 162 7.06 -9.43 -11.11
CA GLU A 162 6.17 -9.03 -12.22
C GLU A 162 5.98 -7.52 -12.25
N ILE A 163 5.96 -6.88 -11.13
CA ILE A 163 5.67 -5.47 -10.94
C ILE A 163 6.93 -4.60 -11.10
N THR A 164 8.06 -5.04 -10.57
CA THR A 164 9.34 -4.33 -10.71
C THR A 164 10.00 -4.55 -12.07
N GLY A 165 9.64 -5.64 -12.77
CA GLY A 165 10.17 -6.00 -14.09
C GLY A 165 9.53 -5.28 -15.29
N HIS A 166 8.45 -4.53 -15.08
CA HIS A 166 7.80 -3.70 -16.10
C HIS A 166 8.28 -2.24 -16.10
N LYS A 167 9.57 -2.00 -15.80
CA LYS A 167 10.21 -0.69 -16.01
C LYS A 167 11.04 -0.68 -17.28
#